data_b3c12cb6edc601cc246cebea4026b4bb
#
_entry.id   b3c12cb6edc601cc246cebea4026b4bb
#
_cell.length_a   1.000
_cell.length_b   1.000
_cell.length_c   1.000
_cell.angle_alpha   90.00
_cell.angle_beta   90.00
_cell.angle_gamma   90.00
#
_symmetry.space_group_name_H-M   'P 1'
#
loop_
_entity.id
_entity.type
_entity.pdbx_description
1 polymer ?
#
loop_
_entity_poly.entity_id
_entity_poly.type
_entity_poly.pdbx_seq_one_letter_code
_entity_poly.pdbx_strand_id
1 'polypeptide(L)'
;VRKNSKEVLSDELEACRKEMLQEKGYLKQGVRIDRLQLGNQGILQTELHRTPSKVLHVTPFSSYPTNISASAFKRQEYLDWAARTDGILIEDDYASEFLPSAHVLKTLFSEDSEGRVIYMNSFHKTISPSIRVSYMVLPANKVQKYMDIWKYHSAQVSTLDQLVIADLLNSGNFERNLNRLRKKK
;
A
#
# COMPACT_ATOMS: atom_id res chain seq x y z
N VAL A 1 -0.67 -27.87 -3.61
CA VAL A 1 -1.82 -27.98 -4.54
C VAL A 1 -1.44 -27.19 -5.79
N ARG A 2 -1.30 -27.85 -6.96
CA ARG A 2 -1.06 -27.15 -8.23
C ARG A 2 -2.32 -26.40 -8.62
N LYS A 3 -2.25 -25.08 -8.74
CA LYS A 3 -3.33 -24.27 -9.30
C LYS A 3 -3.61 -24.71 -10.74
N ASN A 4 -4.88 -24.76 -11.11
CA ASN A 4 -5.33 -25.08 -12.47
C ASN A 4 -4.90 -23.94 -13.42
N SER A 5 -4.50 -24.27 -14.64
CA SER A 5 -4.03 -23.29 -15.64
C SER A 5 -5.04 -22.16 -15.91
N LYS A 6 -6.33 -22.41 -15.75
CA LYS A 6 -7.39 -21.38 -15.85
C LYS A 6 -7.39 -20.41 -14.68
N GLU A 7 -7.08 -20.87 -13.45
CA GLU A 7 -6.97 -20.00 -12.26
C GLU A 7 -5.75 -19.10 -12.35
N VAL A 8 -4.62 -19.64 -12.84
CA VAL A 8 -3.39 -18.86 -13.07
C VAL A 8 -3.63 -17.74 -14.09
N LEU A 9 -4.28 -18.07 -15.20
CA LEU A 9 -4.60 -17.09 -16.24
C LEU A 9 -5.57 -16.00 -15.76
N SER A 10 -6.53 -16.37 -14.90
CA SER A 10 -7.46 -15.43 -14.27
C SER A 10 -6.75 -14.48 -13.31
N ASP A 11 -5.83 -15.00 -12.51
CA ASP A 11 -5.03 -14.21 -11.56
C ASP A 11 -4.12 -13.22 -12.30
N GLU A 12 -3.48 -13.65 -13.40
CA GLU A 12 -2.63 -12.79 -14.24
C GLU A 12 -3.43 -11.67 -14.94
N LEU A 13 -4.61 -11.98 -15.45
CA LEU A 13 -5.50 -10.99 -16.06
C LEU A 13 -6.01 -9.97 -15.05
N GLU A 14 -6.34 -10.41 -13.83
CA GLU A 14 -6.73 -9.51 -12.75
C GLU A 14 -5.59 -8.62 -12.29
N ALA A 15 -4.35 -9.15 -12.29
CA ALA A 15 -3.15 -8.40 -12.03
C ALA A 15 -2.95 -7.26 -13.01
N CYS A 16 -2.93 -7.60 -14.28
CA CYS A 16 -2.76 -6.65 -15.37
C CYS A 16 -3.85 -5.56 -15.33
N ARG A 17 -5.09 -5.95 -14.98
CA ARG A 17 -6.19 -5.00 -14.82
C ARG A 17 -5.97 -4.03 -13.65
N LYS A 18 -5.46 -4.51 -12.50
CA LYS A 18 -5.21 -3.67 -11.32
C LYS A 18 -4.07 -2.68 -11.59
N GLU A 19 -2.98 -3.12 -12.18
CA GLU A 19 -1.88 -2.23 -12.58
C GLU A 19 -2.38 -1.16 -13.55
N MET A 20 -3.13 -1.55 -14.59
CA MET A 20 -3.70 -0.60 -15.54
C MET A 20 -4.65 0.42 -14.90
N LEU A 21 -5.45 0.02 -13.91
CA LEU A 21 -6.36 0.94 -13.22
C LEU A 21 -5.61 1.95 -12.36
N GLN A 22 -4.56 1.51 -11.70
CA GLN A 22 -3.70 2.37 -10.88
C GLN A 22 -2.95 3.38 -11.76
N GLU A 23 -2.33 2.92 -12.85
CA GLU A 23 -1.67 3.78 -13.84
C GLU A 23 -2.64 4.80 -14.45
N LYS A 24 -3.84 4.35 -14.86
CA LYS A 24 -4.86 5.25 -15.40
C LYS A 24 -5.26 6.35 -14.42
N GLY A 25 -5.28 6.05 -13.11
CA GLY A 25 -5.50 7.05 -12.07
C GLY A 25 -4.45 8.16 -12.11
N TYR A 26 -3.19 7.82 -12.15
CA TYR A 26 -2.09 8.79 -12.23
C TYR A 26 -2.06 9.54 -13.56
N LEU A 27 -2.23 8.85 -14.68
CA LEU A 27 -2.22 9.45 -16.01
C LEU A 27 -3.36 10.47 -16.20
N LYS A 28 -4.55 10.21 -15.65
CA LYS A 28 -5.66 11.16 -15.68
C LYS A 28 -5.34 12.48 -14.98
N GLN A 29 -4.42 12.46 -14.02
CA GLN A 29 -3.94 13.65 -13.31
C GLN A 29 -2.73 14.30 -13.99
N GLY A 30 -2.37 13.87 -15.21
CA GLY A 30 -1.21 14.40 -15.94
C GLY A 30 0.15 13.97 -15.38
N VAL A 31 0.19 12.96 -14.51
CA VAL A 31 1.43 12.45 -13.91
C VAL A 31 2.16 11.57 -14.90
N ARG A 32 3.46 11.82 -15.11
CA ARG A 32 4.34 10.93 -15.83
C ARG A 32 4.72 9.72 -14.98
N ILE A 33 4.59 8.53 -15.55
CA ILE A 33 4.88 7.26 -14.86
C ILE A 33 6.21 6.70 -15.43
N ASP A 34 7.10 6.32 -14.51
CA ASP A 34 8.30 5.54 -14.80
C ASP A 34 8.14 4.16 -14.15
N ARG A 35 8.15 3.11 -14.96
CA ARG A 35 8.03 1.73 -14.50
C ARG A 35 9.41 1.20 -14.11
N LEU A 36 9.52 0.72 -12.88
CA LEU A 36 10.75 0.18 -12.33
C LEU A 36 10.69 -1.35 -12.26
N GLN A 37 11.78 -2.00 -12.65
CA GLN A 37 11.85 -3.45 -12.61
C GLN A 37 11.96 -3.98 -11.17
N LEU A 38 11.20 -5.04 -10.91
CA LEU A 38 11.19 -5.74 -9.63
C LEU A 38 12.13 -6.94 -9.68
N GLY A 39 13.08 -6.98 -8.75
CA GLY A 39 13.92 -8.14 -8.49
C GLY A 39 13.34 -9.04 -7.40
N ASN A 40 14.06 -10.08 -6.97
CA ASN A 40 13.58 -11.07 -6.00
C ASN A 40 13.36 -10.54 -4.57
N GLN A 41 13.83 -9.33 -4.26
CA GLN A 41 13.74 -8.72 -2.92
C GLN A 41 13.12 -7.31 -2.94
N GLY A 42 12.52 -6.91 -4.03
CA GLY A 42 11.98 -5.58 -4.25
C GLY A 42 12.55 -4.92 -5.52
N ILE A 43 12.39 -3.62 -5.68
CA ILE A 43 12.84 -2.87 -6.86
C ILE A 43 14.37 -2.97 -7.00
N LEU A 44 14.85 -3.18 -8.22
CA LEU A 44 16.29 -3.24 -8.49
C LEU A 44 16.96 -1.92 -8.12
N GLN A 45 18.16 -1.99 -7.52
CA GLN A 45 18.92 -0.83 -7.10
C GLN A 45 19.27 0.08 -8.29
N THR A 46 19.61 -0.52 -9.44
CA THR A 46 19.88 0.20 -10.69
C THR A 46 18.70 1.05 -11.13
N GLU A 47 17.48 0.55 -10.95
CA GLU A 47 16.24 1.27 -11.26
C GLU A 47 16.01 2.45 -10.32
N LEU A 48 16.26 2.27 -9.02
CA LEU A 48 16.18 3.35 -8.02
C LEU A 48 17.19 4.48 -8.27
N HIS A 49 18.33 4.16 -8.89
CA HIS A 49 19.34 5.16 -9.26
C HIS A 49 19.01 5.85 -10.59
N ARG A 50 18.38 5.13 -11.51
CA ARG A 50 18.05 5.60 -12.87
C ARG A 50 16.87 6.56 -12.88
N THR A 51 15.87 6.30 -12.06
CA THR A 51 14.59 7.01 -12.14
C THR A 51 14.72 8.50 -11.82
N PRO A 52 14.16 9.39 -12.65
CA PRO A 52 14.08 10.81 -12.34
C PRO A 52 12.88 11.16 -11.45
N SER A 53 12.06 10.16 -11.09
CA SER A 53 10.84 10.36 -10.31
C SER A 53 11.13 10.89 -8.92
N LYS A 54 10.22 11.69 -8.39
CA LYS A 54 10.25 12.21 -7.02
C LYS A 54 9.21 11.54 -6.11
N VAL A 55 8.39 10.67 -6.67
CA VAL A 55 7.41 9.88 -5.93
C VAL A 55 7.61 8.42 -6.32
N LEU A 56 7.77 7.56 -5.33
CA LEU A 56 7.90 6.12 -5.50
C LEU A 56 6.74 5.42 -4.80
N HIS A 57 5.92 4.72 -5.59
CA HIS A 57 4.82 3.90 -5.07
C HIS A 57 5.31 2.46 -4.92
N VAL A 58 5.24 1.93 -3.71
CA VAL A 58 5.77 0.60 -3.36
C VAL A 58 4.75 -0.22 -2.56
N THR A 59 4.79 -1.54 -2.76
CA THR A 59 4.01 -2.53 -2.01
C THR A 59 4.96 -3.45 -1.25
N PRO A 60 5.60 -2.98 -0.15
CA PRO A 60 6.77 -3.63 0.43
C PRO A 60 6.46 -4.97 1.12
N PHE A 61 5.21 -5.23 1.49
CA PHE A 61 4.81 -6.48 2.13
C PHE A 61 4.49 -7.59 1.14
N SER A 62 3.99 -7.23 -0.05
CA SER A 62 3.68 -8.20 -1.10
C SER A 62 3.41 -7.45 -2.40
N SER A 63 4.24 -7.60 -3.39
CA SER A 63 4.00 -7.02 -4.72
C SER A 63 3.12 -7.95 -5.55
N TYR A 64 2.00 -7.45 -6.02
CA TYR A 64 1.11 -8.22 -6.87
C TYR A 64 1.56 -8.12 -8.35
N PRO A 65 1.55 -9.18 -9.15
CA PRO A 65 1.11 -10.56 -8.86
C PRO A 65 2.21 -11.47 -8.31
N THR A 66 3.44 -11.00 -8.24
CA THR A 66 4.63 -11.80 -7.95
C THR A 66 4.71 -12.28 -6.50
N ASN A 67 3.96 -11.64 -5.58
CA ASN A 67 4.03 -11.83 -4.13
C ASN A 67 5.44 -11.60 -3.54
N ILE A 68 6.29 -10.89 -4.25
CA ILE A 68 7.62 -10.53 -3.75
C ILE A 68 7.47 -9.52 -2.61
N SER A 69 8.11 -9.83 -1.48
CA SER A 69 8.22 -8.93 -0.34
C SER A 69 9.59 -8.25 -0.36
N ALA A 70 9.61 -6.97 -0.02
CA ALA A 70 10.86 -6.24 0.14
C ALA A 70 11.62 -6.73 1.38
N SER A 71 12.88 -7.11 1.22
CA SER A 71 13.75 -7.45 2.34
C SER A 71 13.99 -6.23 3.24
N ALA A 72 14.45 -6.44 4.49
CA ALA A 72 14.79 -5.35 5.38
C ALA A 72 15.83 -4.40 4.76
N PHE A 73 16.85 -4.95 4.10
CA PHE A 73 17.83 -4.17 3.36
C PHE A 73 17.18 -3.31 2.27
N LYS A 74 16.28 -3.89 1.48
CA LYS A 74 15.58 -3.17 0.41
C LYS A 74 14.66 -2.07 0.93
N ARG A 75 14.03 -2.28 2.08
CA ARG A 75 13.22 -1.24 2.76
C ARG A 75 14.08 -0.05 3.15
N GLN A 76 15.28 -0.29 3.69
CA GLN A 76 16.23 0.79 3.97
C GLN A 76 16.66 1.52 2.69
N GLU A 77 16.92 0.80 1.59
CA GLU A 77 17.24 1.43 0.30
C GLU A 77 16.13 2.36 -0.21
N TYR A 78 14.86 2.04 0.05
CA TYR A 78 13.74 2.92 -0.31
C TYR A 78 13.76 4.21 0.51
N LEU A 79 13.98 4.12 1.82
CA LEU A 79 14.11 5.28 2.70
C LEU A 79 15.32 6.15 2.30
N ASP A 80 16.46 5.52 2.04
CA ASP A 80 17.67 6.20 1.58
C ASP A 80 17.46 6.87 0.21
N TRP A 81 16.70 6.23 -0.69
CA TRP A 81 16.31 6.85 -1.96
C TRP A 81 15.49 8.11 -1.72
N ALA A 82 14.49 8.06 -0.85
CA ALA A 82 13.65 9.21 -0.54
C ALA A 82 14.46 10.37 0.05
N ALA A 83 15.38 10.07 0.98
CA ALA A 83 16.26 11.06 1.58
C ALA A 83 17.18 11.69 0.54
N ARG A 84 17.87 10.87 -0.27
CA ARG A 84 18.85 11.34 -1.27
C ARG A 84 18.22 12.15 -2.39
N THR A 85 17.01 11.79 -2.82
CA THR A 85 16.33 12.44 -3.95
C THR A 85 15.40 13.57 -3.54
N ASP A 86 15.25 13.83 -2.24
CA ASP A 86 14.19 14.67 -1.68
C ASP A 86 12.80 14.23 -2.17
N GLY A 87 12.62 12.90 -2.21
CA GLY A 87 11.43 12.24 -2.75
C GLY A 87 10.40 11.87 -1.69
N ILE A 88 9.26 11.38 -2.15
CA ILE A 88 8.15 10.88 -1.34
C ILE A 88 7.94 9.39 -1.65
N LEU A 89 7.79 8.58 -0.62
CA LEU A 89 7.34 7.20 -0.72
C LEU A 89 5.84 7.12 -0.47
N ILE A 90 5.15 6.36 -1.31
CA ILE A 90 3.77 5.91 -1.04
C ILE A 90 3.86 4.42 -0.73
N GLU A 91 3.68 4.06 0.52
CA GLU A 91 3.63 2.68 0.99
C GLU A 91 2.20 2.17 0.90
N ASP A 92 1.92 1.35 -0.12
CA ASP A 92 0.60 0.72 -0.29
C ASP A 92 0.63 -0.66 0.37
N ASP A 93 0.00 -0.75 1.54
CA ASP A 93 -0.03 -1.95 2.36
C ASP A 93 -1.42 -2.59 2.29
N TYR A 94 -1.53 -3.64 1.51
CA TYR A 94 -2.76 -4.42 1.39
C TYR A 94 -2.63 -5.85 1.93
N ALA A 95 -1.50 -6.20 2.55
CA ALA A 95 -1.19 -7.58 2.89
C ALA A 95 -0.57 -7.81 4.27
N SER A 96 -0.05 -6.77 4.94
CA SER A 96 0.68 -6.93 6.22
C SER A 96 -0.16 -7.56 7.32
N GLU A 97 -1.45 -7.27 7.37
CA GLU A 97 -2.36 -7.83 8.38
C GLU A 97 -2.49 -9.36 8.28
N PHE A 98 -2.16 -9.94 7.12
CA PHE A 98 -2.24 -11.39 6.88
C PHE A 98 -0.91 -12.10 7.05
N LEU A 99 0.17 -11.39 7.36
CA LEU A 99 1.45 -12.00 7.66
C LEU A 99 1.40 -12.70 9.03
N PRO A 100 2.13 -13.83 9.20
CA PRO A 100 2.25 -14.48 10.50
C PRO A 100 2.79 -13.49 11.53
N SER A 101 2.19 -13.46 12.74
CA SER A 101 2.55 -12.53 13.82
C SER A 101 4.02 -12.65 14.30
N ALA A 102 4.67 -13.78 14.01
CA ALA A 102 6.11 -13.97 14.27
C ALA A 102 7.03 -13.12 13.37
N HIS A 103 6.52 -12.52 12.30
CA HIS A 103 7.26 -11.71 11.35
C HIS A 103 6.62 -10.31 11.20
N VAL A 104 6.40 -9.62 12.31
CA VAL A 104 5.92 -8.24 12.26
C VAL A 104 7.05 -7.37 11.69
N LEU A 105 7.05 -7.24 10.37
CA LEU A 105 7.90 -6.25 9.71
C LEU A 105 7.32 -4.86 10.00
N LYS A 106 8.19 -3.95 10.42
CA LYS A 106 7.82 -2.55 10.58
C LYS A 106 7.46 -1.96 9.22
N THR A 107 6.50 -1.04 9.18
CA THR A 107 6.18 -0.29 7.97
C THR A 107 7.30 0.69 7.64
N LEU A 108 7.47 1.07 6.38
CA LEU A 108 8.37 2.16 5.99
C LEU A 108 7.98 3.45 6.71
N PHE A 109 6.68 3.70 6.86
CA PHE A 109 6.14 4.83 7.61
C PHE A 109 6.62 4.86 9.07
N SER A 110 6.67 3.69 9.74
CA SER A 110 7.12 3.60 11.14
C SER A 110 8.65 3.77 11.32
N GLU A 111 9.41 3.57 10.26
CA GLU A 111 10.87 3.71 10.23
C GLU A 111 11.34 5.06 9.69
N ASP A 112 10.40 5.82 9.09
CA ASP A 112 10.67 7.14 8.50
C ASP A 112 10.77 8.21 9.59
N SER A 113 11.97 8.74 9.79
CA SER A 113 12.23 9.85 10.72
C SER A 113 12.12 11.24 10.08
N GLU A 114 12.02 11.32 8.74
CA GLU A 114 12.07 12.58 7.99
C GLU A 114 10.69 13.03 7.46
N GLY A 115 9.65 12.23 7.67
CA GLY A 115 8.31 12.54 7.20
C GLY A 115 8.18 12.53 5.68
N ARG A 116 8.78 11.50 5.04
CA ARG A 116 8.78 11.30 3.58
C ARG A 116 7.86 10.18 3.14
N VAL A 117 7.36 9.36 4.05
CA VAL A 117 6.50 8.21 3.74
C VAL A 117 5.03 8.56 3.99
N ILE A 118 4.19 8.29 3.00
CA ILE A 118 2.73 8.29 3.10
C ILE A 118 2.30 6.82 3.14
N TYR A 119 1.63 6.42 4.21
CA TYR A 119 1.11 5.06 4.34
C TYR A 119 -0.33 4.97 3.86
N MET A 120 -0.65 3.93 3.09
CA MET A 120 -2.00 3.66 2.61
C MET A 120 -2.41 2.23 2.91
N ASN A 121 -3.67 2.04 3.30
CA ASN A 121 -4.26 0.72 3.48
C ASN A 121 -5.78 0.77 3.30
N SER A 122 -6.45 -0.38 3.31
CA SER A 122 -7.89 -0.48 3.10
C SER A 122 -8.55 -1.57 3.94
N PHE A 123 -9.83 -1.38 4.28
CA PHE A 123 -10.60 -2.32 5.09
C PHE A 123 -11.29 -3.44 4.30
N HIS A 124 -11.22 -3.41 2.96
CA HIS A 124 -11.99 -4.35 2.13
C HIS A 124 -11.61 -5.82 2.32
N LYS A 125 -10.36 -6.12 2.63
CA LYS A 125 -9.88 -7.50 2.87
C LYS A 125 -10.05 -7.95 4.31
N THR A 126 -9.99 -7.00 5.23
CA THR A 126 -9.98 -7.27 6.67
C THR A 126 -11.37 -7.26 7.30
N ILE A 127 -12.31 -6.53 6.72
CA ILE A 127 -13.70 -6.47 7.22
C ILE A 127 -14.63 -7.16 6.23
N SER A 128 -14.87 -6.57 5.07
CA SER A 128 -15.74 -7.11 4.03
C SER A 128 -15.40 -6.52 2.66
N PRO A 129 -15.47 -7.32 1.58
CA PRO A 129 -15.33 -6.80 0.21
C PRO A 129 -16.32 -5.70 -0.15
N SER A 130 -17.47 -5.63 0.52
CA SER A 130 -18.48 -4.59 0.33
C SER A 130 -18.09 -3.25 0.93
N ILE A 131 -17.21 -3.24 1.93
CA ILE A 131 -16.69 -2.02 2.54
C ILE A 131 -15.56 -1.48 1.68
N ARG A 132 -15.87 -0.43 0.91
CA ARG A 132 -14.96 0.21 -0.03
C ARG A 132 -14.26 1.42 0.59
N VAL A 133 -13.70 1.24 1.77
CA VAL A 133 -13.03 2.28 2.55
C VAL A 133 -11.54 2.02 2.59
N SER A 134 -10.77 3.02 2.21
CA SER A 134 -9.32 3.07 2.36
C SER A 134 -8.95 4.23 3.26
N TYR A 135 -7.78 4.18 3.86
CA TYR A 135 -7.26 5.25 4.68
C TYR A 135 -5.81 5.55 4.33
N MET A 136 -5.39 6.75 4.65
CA MET A 136 -4.05 7.24 4.42
C MET A 136 -3.54 7.88 5.72
N VAL A 137 -2.32 7.55 6.10
CA VAL A 137 -1.60 8.17 7.22
C VAL A 137 -0.54 9.10 6.63
N LEU A 138 -0.65 10.38 6.96
CA LEU A 138 0.25 11.41 6.48
C LEU A 138 1.31 11.74 7.52
N PRO A 139 2.55 12.02 7.11
CA PRO A 139 3.54 12.61 8.02
C PRO A 139 3.05 13.95 8.58
N ALA A 140 3.33 14.20 9.86
CA ALA A 140 2.84 15.39 10.56
C ALA A 140 3.18 16.71 9.83
N ASN A 141 4.37 16.80 9.25
CA ASN A 141 4.85 17.97 8.50
C ASN A 141 4.10 18.22 7.16
N LYS A 142 3.27 17.26 6.71
CA LYS A 142 2.52 17.35 5.45
C LYS A 142 1.02 17.49 5.65
N VAL A 143 0.50 17.25 6.85
CA VAL A 143 -0.95 17.25 7.14
C VAL A 143 -1.61 18.54 6.69
N GLN A 144 -1.06 19.70 7.08
CA GLN A 144 -1.69 21.01 6.78
C GLN A 144 -1.83 21.23 5.27
N LYS A 145 -0.78 20.93 4.50
CA LYS A 145 -0.80 21.06 3.04
C LYS A 145 -1.89 20.18 2.39
N TYR A 146 -2.06 18.95 2.88
CA TYR A 146 -3.10 18.05 2.37
C TYR A 146 -4.49 18.51 2.78
N MET A 147 -4.68 18.96 4.02
CA MET A 147 -5.96 19.51 4.48
C MET A 147 -6.40 20.71 3.65
N ASP A 148 -5.48 21.58 3.26
CA ASP A 148 -5.78 22.73 2.40
C ASP A 148 -6.25 22.34 1.00
N ILE A 149 -5.73 21.26 0.46
CA ILE A 149 -6.18 20.71 -0.83
C ILE A 149 -7.57 20.07 -0.69
N TRP A 150 -7.78 19.32 0.40
CA TRP A 150 -8.97 18.46 0.55
C TRP A 150 -10.19 19.19 1.10
N LYS A 151 -10.04 20.37 1.70
CA LYS A 151 -11.16 21.15 2.25
C LYS A 151 -12.28 21.46 1.24
N TYR A 152 -11.97 21.42 -0.06
CA TYR A 152 -12.93 21.63 -1.14
C TYR A 152 -13.52 20.33 -1.71
N HIS A 153 -13.14 19.18 -1.19
CA HIS A 153 -13.64 17.89 -1.63
C HIS A 153 -14.65 17.37 -0.61
N SER A 154 -15.81 16.92 -1.09
CA SER A 154 -16.78 16.23 -0.23
C SER A 154 -16.23 14.87 0.23
N ALA A 155 -16.56 14.48 1.45
CA ALA A 155 -16.25 13.15 1.97
C ALA A 155 -16.90 12.08 1.07
N GLN A 156 -16.08 11.18 0.53
CA GLN A 156 -16.56 10.10 -0.35
C GLN A 156 -17.02 8.87 0.44
N VAL A 157 -16.64 8.77 1.71
CA VAL A 157 -17.00 7.66 2.59
C VAL A 157 -18.28 8.02 3.34
N SER A 158 -19.29 7.15 3.27
CA SER A 158 -20.55 7.37 3.97
C SER A 158 -20.35 7.44 5.50
N THR A 159 -21.10 8.28 6.18
CA THR A 159 -21.05 8.39 7.64
C THR A 159 -21.37 7.05 8.31
N LEU A 160 -22.26 6.25 7.72
CA LEU A 160 -22.60 4.93 8.23
C LEU A 160 -21.40 4.00 8.21
N ASP A 161 -20.65 3.93 7.09
CA ASP A 161 -19.46 3.09 6.99
C ASP A 161 -18.39 3.54 7.99
N GLN A 162 -18.22 4.85 8.18
CA GLN A 162 -17.30 5.39 9.19
C GLN A 162 -17.68 4.97 10.61
N LEU A 163 -18.96 5.04 10.97
CA LEU A 163 -19.44 4.64 12.29
C LEU A 163 -19.29 3.13 12.52
N VAL A 164 -19.59 2.30 11.50
CA VAL A 164 -19.40 0.84 11.58
C VAL A 164 -17.93 0.48 11.78
N ILE A 165 -17.03 1.11 11.02
CA ILE A 165 -15.58 0.88 11.17
C ILE A 165 -15.11 1.31 12.56
N ALA A 166 -15.55 2.48 13.03
CA ALA A 166 -15.19 3.00 14.35
C ALA A 166 -15.65 2.05 15.47
N ASP A 167 -16.87 1.52 15.39
CA ASP A 167 -17.39 0.53 16.36
C ASP A 167 -16.58 -0.75 16.33
N LEU A 168 -16.26 -1.29 15.15
CA LEU A 168 -15.42 -2.49 15.01
C LEU A 168 -14.03 -2.32 15.61
N LEU A 169 -13.42 -1.16 15.44
CA LEU A 169 -12.10 -0.84 15.99
C LEU A 169 -12.18 -0.68 17.51
N ASN A 170 -13.12 0.11 18.02
CA ASN A 170 -13.25 0.42 19.45
C ASN A 170 -13.70 -0.78 20.30
N SER A 171 -14.51 -1.68 19.74
CA SER A 171 -14.97 -2.88 20.44
C SER A 171 -13.96 -4.05 20.43
N GLY A 172 -12.84 -3.92 19.71
CA GLY A 172 -11.85 -5.00 19.51
C GLY A 172 -12.36 -6.13 18.61
N ASN A 173 -13.50 -5.94 17.94
CA ASN A 173 -14.05 -6.93 17.01
C ASN A 173 -13.20 -7.02 15.73
N PHE A 174 -12.53 -5.94 15.36
CA PHE A 174 -11.61 -5.91 14.24
C PHE A 174 -10.45 -6.92 14.42
N GLU A 175 -9.75 -6.88 15.55
CA GLU A 175 -8.64 -7.79 15.88
C GLU A 175 -9.12 -9.24 15.97
N ARG A 176 -10.29 -9.46 16.56
CA ARG A 176 -10.90 -10.82 16.63
C ARG A 176 -11.19 -11.37 15.23
N ASN A 177 -11.73 -10.54 14.34
CA ASN A 177 -11.98 -10.93 12.95
C ASN A 177 -10.67 -11.20 12.20
N LEU A 178 -9.69 -10.33 12.35
CA LEU A 178 -8.38 -10.47 11.74
C LEU A 178 -7.68 -11.77 12.17
N ASN A 179 -7.69 -12.08 13.47
CA ASN A 179 -7.13 -13.32 13.99
C ASN A 179 -7.86 -14.56 13.46
N ARG A 180 -9.18 -14.48 13.25
CA ARG A 180 -9.96 -15.55 12.62
C ARG A 180 -9.57 -15.74 11.13
N LEU A 181 -9.35 -14.65 10.40
CA LEU A 181 -8.93 -14.70 9.00
C LEU A 181 -7.52 -15.29 8.85
N ARG A 182 -6.59 -14.94 9.73
CA ARG A 182 -5.22 -15.48 9.76
C ARG A 182 -5.20 -17.01 9.96
N LYS A 183 -6.12 -17.54 10.79
CA LYS A 183 -6.21 -19.00 11.04
C LYS A 183 -6.79 -19.81 9.87
N LYS A 184 -7.45 -19.14 8.90
CA LYS A 184 -8.06 -19.81 7.75
C LYS A 184 -7.12 -19.93 6.55
N LYS A 185 -5.96 -19.28 6.60
CA LYS A 185 -4.89 -19.36 5.59
C LYS A 185 -3.84 -20.38 5.99
#